data_856a5b727d07187b88480f7fbcccaab0
#
_entry.id   856a5b727d07187b88480f7fbcccaab0
#
_cell.length_a   1.000
_cell.length_b   1.000
_cell.length_c   1.000
_cell.angle_alpha   90.00
_cell.angle_beta   90.00
_cell.angle_gamma   90.00
#
_symmetry.space_group_name_H-M   'P 1'
#
loop_
_entity.id
_entity.type
_entity.pdbx_description
1 polymer ?
#
loop_
_entity_poly.entity_id
_entity_poly.type
_entity_poly.pdbx_seq_one_letter_code
_entity_poly.pdbx_strand_id
1 'polypeptide(L)'
;KLSGIFAIFIPVLGVGLYLVASHAHPIFERVFKRYDRLNNVVQENLNGIRVVKSYTRESHEIAKFGRISQRIYKDFSKADRVMSFNNPLMMVCVYVSMILIAWMGAKQIVASGNNAALGLTTGDLTALVTYAMQILMAMMMLSMVFVMCIISQASAERICQVLNEESTVTNPANPIKEVADGSIEFDNVD
;
A
#
# COMPACT_ATOMS: atom_id res chain seq x y z
N LYS A 1 13.17 15.29 -30.13
CA LYS A 1 13.48 16.28 -29.06
C LYS A 1 12.30 16.39 -28.06
N LEU A 2 11.04 16.44 -28.52
CA LEU A 2 9.83 16.47 -27.65
C LEU A 2 9.64 15.19 -26.82
N SER A 3 10.06 14.04 -27.34
CA SER A 3 10.07 12.76 -26.59
C SER A 3 10.98 12.81 -25.35
N GLY A 4 12.01 13.66 -25.32
CA GLY A 4 12.86 13.84 -24.15
C GLY A 4 12.15 14.39 -22.91
N ILE A 5 11.02 15.09 -23.08
CA ILE A 5 10.19 15.56 -21.98
C ILE A 5 9.68 14.36 -21.17
N PHE A 6 9.14 13.34 -21.83
CA PHE A 6 8.66 12.14 -21.17
C PHE A 6 9.78 11.34 -20.49
N ALA A 7 10.98 11.30 -21.12
CA ALA A 7 12.15 10.65 -20.54
C ALA A 7 12.61 11.29 -19.22
N ILE A 8 12.26 12.54 -18.96
CA ILE A 8 12.54 13.24 -17.70
C ILE A 8 11.39 13.03 -16.70
N PHE A 9 10.13 13.18 -17.13
CA PHE A 9 8.99 13.12 -16.23
C PHE A 9 8.68 11.71 -15.72
N ILE A 10 8.91 10.67 -16.53
CA ILE A 10 8.70 9.28 -16.10
C ILE A 10 9.57 8.90 -14.89
N PRO A 11 10.91 9.13 -14.91
CA PRO A 11 11.73 8.90 -13.71
C PRO A 11 11.35 9.79 -12.52
N VAL A 12 11.00 11.05 -12.74
CA VAL A 12 10.56 11.95 -11.66
C VAL A 12 9.30 11.41 -10.97
N LEU A 13 8.33 10.96 -11.75
CA LEU A 13 7.12 10.32 -11.21
C LEU A 13 7.45 9.00 -10.51
N GLY A 14 8.31 8.16 -11.10
CA GLY A 14 8.73 6.91 -10.50
C GLY A 14 9.40 7.10 -9.13
N VAL A 15 10.32 8.06 -9.03
CA VAL A 15 10.95 8.43 -7.76
C VAL A 15 9.94 9.00 -6.77
N GLY A 16 9.05 9.87 -7.21
CA GLY A 16 7.98 10.43 -6.38
C GLY A 16 7.07 9.34 -5.80
N LEU A 17 6.62 8.40 -6.63
CA LEU A 17 5.82 7.24 -6.21
C LEU A 17 6.57 6.35 -5.23
N TYR A 18 7.85 6.07 -5.50
CA TYR A 18 8.68 5.29 -4.60
C TYR A 18 8.83 5.94 -3.22
N LEU A 19 9.05 7.25 -3.18
CA LEU A 19 9.14 8.01 -1.92
C LEU A 19 7.82 7.96 -1.14
N VAL A 20 6.69 8.17 -1.80
CA VAL A 20 5.37 8.06 -1.15
C VAL A 20 5.16 6.66 -0.60
N ALA A 21 5.44 5.62 -1.39
CA ALA A 21 5.27 4.24 -0.99
C ALA A 21 6.17 3.85 0.20
N SER A 22 7.46 4.21 0.15
CA SER A 22 8.43 3.91 1.21
C SER A 22 8.09 4.58 2.54
N HIS A 23 7.42 5.74 2.51
CA HIS A 23 6.95 6.41 3.72
C HIS A 23 5.60 5.89 4.21
N ALA A 24 4.71 5.48 3.31
CA ALA A 24 3.40 4.95 3.66
C ALA A 24 3.47 3.53 4.25
N HIS A 25 4.32 2.66 3.70
CA HIS A 25 4.46 1.26 4.10
C HIS A 25 4.64 1.06 5.62
N PRO A 26 5.62 1.69 6.30
CA PRO A 26 5.82 1.48 7.73
C PRO A 26 4.69 2.05 8.60
N ILE A 27 3.89 2.97 8.06
CA ILE A 27 2.72 3.49 8.76
C ILE A 27 1.59 2.45 8.70
N PHE A 28 1.34 1.86 7.53
CA PHE A 28 0.34 0.80 7.37
C PHE A 28 0.66 -0.43 8.21
N GLU A 29 1.91 -0.87 8.26
CA GLU A 29 2.32 -1.98 9.11
C GLU A 29 1.99 -1.73 10.60
N ARG A 30 2.22 -0.51 11.09
CA ARG A 30 1.83 -0.12 12.46
C ARG A 30 0.32 -0.09 12.65
N VAL A 31 -0.43 0.36 11.65
CA VAL A 31 -1.89 0.37 11.68
C VAL A 31 -2.42 -1.05 11.81
N PHE A 32 -1.93 -1.99 11.00
CA PHE A 32 -2.37 -3.39 11.06
C PHE A 32 -2.08 -4.03 12.43
N LYS A 33 -0.88 -3.85 12.99
CA LYS A 33 -0.54 -4.32 14.35
C LYS A 33 -1.47 -3.74 15.43
N ARG A 34 -1.97 -2.51 15.25
CA ARG A 34 -2.94 -1.91 16.18
C ARG A 34 -4.36 -2.43 15.96
N TYR A 35 -4.71 -2.77 14.72
CA TYR A 35 -5.97 -3.44 14.43
C TYR A 35 -6.06 -4.81 15.10
N ASP A 36 -4.99 -5.59 15.04
CA ASP A 36 -4.93 -6.88 15.74
C ASP A 36 -5.15 -6.70 17.25
N ARG A 37 -4.53 -5.66 17.85
CA ARG A 37 -4.76 -5.31 19.25
C ARG A 37 -6.21 -4.87 19.53
N LEU A 38 -6.83 -4.14 18.63
CA LEU A 38 -8.24 -3.75 18.75
C LEU A 38 -9.15 -4.97 18.74
N ASN A 39 -8.92 -5.89 17.79
CA ASN A 39 -9.68 -7.13 17.70
C ASN A 39 -9.55 -7.97 18.97
N ASN A 40 -8.35 -8.08 19.54
CA ASN A 40 -8.12 -8.79 20.79
C ASN A 40 -8.89 -8.15 21.95
N VAL A 41 -8.93 -6.82 22.05
CA VAL A 41 -9.69 -6.11 23.09
C VAL A 41 -11.20 -6.32 22.91
N VAL A 42 -11.68 -6.32 21.66
CA VAL A 42 -13.10 -6.62 21.38
C VAL A 42 -13.44 -8.05 21.81
N GLN A 43 -12.59 -9.02 21.47
CA GLN A 43 -12.81 -10.41 21.83
C GLN A 43 -12.73 -10.62 23.36
N GLU A 44 -11.78 -9.98 24.03
CA GLU A 44 -11.67 -9.96 25.50
C GLU A 44 -12.94 -9.41 26.14
N ASN A 45 -13.45 -8.27 25.63
CA ASN A 45 -14.67 -7.65 26.12
C ASN A 45 -15.94 -8.51 25.87
N LEU A 46 -16.03 -9.17 24.72
CA LEU A 46 -17.14 -10.07 24.42
C LEU A 46 -17.17 -11.27 25.35
N ASN A 47 -16.01 -11.88 25.58
CA ASN A 47 -15.88 -13.03 26.47
C ASN A 47 -16.09 -12.65 27.95
N GLY A 48 -15.60 -11.46 28.34
CA GLY A 48 -15.66 -10.96 29.71
C GLY A 48 -16.84 -10.06 30.03
N ILE A 49 -17.84 -9.93 29.16
CA ILE A 49 -18.91 -8.92 29.31
C ILE A 49 -19.70 -9.05 30.63
N ARG A 50 -19.91 -10.26 31.11
CA ARG A 50 -20.58 -10.51 32.38
C ARG A 50 -19.75 -9.98 33.55
N VAL A 51 -18.44 -10.14 33.52
CA VAL A 51 -17.52 -9.66 34.55
C VAL A 51 -17.46 -8.13 34.52
N VAL A 52 -17.35 -7.52 33.35
CA VAL A 52 -17.34 -6.05 33.18
C VAL A 52 -18.62 -5.43 33.77
N LYS A 53 -19.79 -6.05 33.51
CA LYS A 53 -21.07 -5.60 34.04
C LYS A 53 -21.21 -5.79 35.54
N SER A 54 -20.77 -6.93 36.06
CA SER A 54 -20.87 -7.20 37.50
C SER A 54 -20.01 -6.26 38.35
N TYR A 55 -18.86 -5.82 37.81
CA TYR A 55 -17.96 -4.85 38.46
C TYR A 55 -18.23 -3.40 38.08
N THR A 56 -19.23 -3.11 37.26
CA THR A 56 -19.59 -1.76 36.80
C THR A 56 -18.39 -1.01 36.17
N ARG A 57 -17.55 -1.73 35.37
CA ARG A 57 -16.32 -1.22 34.73
C ARG A 57 -16.49 -0.82 33.27
N GLU A 58 -17.74 -0.62 32.83
CA GLU A 58 -18.06 -0.27 31.43
C GLU A 58 -17.34 1.01 30.97
N SER A 59 -17.31 2.04 31.80
CA SER A 59 -16.64 3.31 31.46
C SER A 59 -15.13 3.15 31.27
N HIS A 60 -14.51 2.25 32.02
CA HIS A 60 -13.08 1.93 31.87
C HIS A 60 -12.79 1.24 30.53
N GLU A 61 -13.61 0.25 30.17
CA GLU A 61 -13.45 -0.48 28.90
C GLU A 61 -13.74 0.41 27.69
N ILE A 62 -14.74 1.29 27.77
CA ILE A 62 -15.02 2.30 26.74
C ILE A 62 -13.81 3.24 26.57
N ALA A 63 -13.21 3.69 27.66
CA ALA A 63 -12.04 4.55 27.60
C ALA A 63 -10.79 3.80 27.06
N LYS A 64 -10.63 2.50 27.38
CA LYS A 64 -9.56 1.64 26.85
C LYS A 64 -9.72 1.48 25.34
N PHE A 65 -10.90 1.13 24.86
CA PHE A 65 -11.23 1.00 23.46
C PHE A 65 -11.05 2.33 22.70
N GLY A 66 -11.57 3.43 23.26
CA GLY A 66 -11.46 4.76 22.65
C GLY A 66 -10.02 5.21 22.46
N ARG A 67 -9.12 4.93 23.42
CA ARG A 67 -7.69 5.21 23.29
C ARG A 67 -7.02 4.45 22.15
N ILE A 68 -7.37 3.18 21.95
CA ILE A 68 -6.82 2.35 20.87
C ILE A 68 -7.35 2.84 19.52
N SER A 69 -8.67 3.03 19.42
CA SER A 69 -9.33 3.55 18.22
C SER A 69 -8.75 4.91 17.81
N GLN A 70 -8.53 5.82 18.76
CA GLN A 70 -7.95 7.13 18.44
C GLN A 70 -6.50 7.07 17.98
N ARG A 71 -5.72 6.10 18.44
CA ARG A 71 -4.36 5.86 17.92
C ARG A 71 -4.39 5.33 16.49
N ILE A 72 -5.30 4.42 16.19
CA ILE A 72 -5.51 3.89 14.83
C ILE A 72 -5.92 5.04 13.90
N TYR A 73 -6.89 5.86 14.31
CA TYR A 73 -7.32 7.04 13.56
C TYR A 73 -6.16 7.99 13.24
N LYS A 74 -5.31 8.30 14.22
CA LYS A 74 -4.15 9.18 14.01
C LYS A 74 -3.13 8.62 13.03
N ASP A 75 -2.87 7.32 13.09
CA ASP A 75 -1.92 6.69 12.16
C ASP A 75 -2.52 6.58 10.76
N PHE A 76 -3.80 6.21 10.67
CA PHE A 76 -4.51 6.17 9.39
C PHE A 76 -4.53 7.54 8.71
N SER A 77 -4.85 8.60 9.48
CA SER A 77 -4.82 9.98 8.97
C SER A 77 -3.43 10.43 8.51
N LYS A 78 -2.36 9.92 9.14
CA LYS A 78 -0.99 10.17 8.69
C LYS A 78 -0.68 9.44 7.38
N ALA A 79 -1.07 8.17 7.28
CA ALA A 79 -0.91 7.38 6.06
C ALA A 79 -1.66 8.04 4.89
N ASP A 80 -2.93 8.39 5.11
CA ASP A 80 -3.77 9.04 4.12
C ASP A 80 -3.21 10.38 3.65
N ARG A 81 -2.67 11.19 4.56
CA ARG A 81 -2.01 12.46 4.20
C ARG A 81 -0.79 12.25 3.31
N VAL A 82 0.02 11.23 3.58
CA VAL A 82 1.18 10.89 2.74
C VAL A 82 0.71 10.42 1.35
N MET A 83 -0.32 9.56 1.31
CA MET A 83 -0.88 9.06 0.05
C MET A 83 -1.59 10.16 -0.74
N SER A 84 -2.28 11.08 -0.07
CA SER A 84 -2.98 12.21 -0.72
C SER A 84 -2.01 13.14 -1.44
N PHE A 85 -0.73 13.18 -1.05
CA PHE A 85 0.29 13.97 -1.75
C PHE A 85 0.60 13.45 -3.16
N ASN A 86 0.30 12.17 -3.43
CA ASN A 86 0.47 11.58 -4.74
C ASN A 86 -0.34 12.29 -5.84
N ASN A 87 -1.55 12.69 -5.53
CA ASN A 87 -2.46 13.31 -6.50
C ASN A 87 -1.99 14.70 -6.98
N PRO A 88 -1.61 15.65 -6.10
CA PRO A 88 -0.99 16.92 -6.51
C PRO A 88 0.32 16.73 -7.29
N LEU A 89 1.17 15.78 -6.89
CA LEU A 89 2.42 15.49 -7.58
C LEU A 89 2.16 15.08 -9.04
N MET A 90 1.22 14.16 -9.24
CA MET A 90 0.79 13.72 -10.56
C MET A 90 0.24 14.89 -11.40
N MET A 91 -0.66 15.70 -10.83
CA MET A 91 -1.25 16.84 -11.53
C MET A 91 -0.20 17.87 -11.98
N VAL A 92 0.75 18.18 -11.12
CA VAL A 92 1.86 19.09 -11.47
C VAL A 92 2.66 18.53 -12.63
N CYS A 93 3.05 17.25 -12.59
CA CYS A 93 3.79 16.62 -13.68
C CYS A 93 3.01 16.62 -15.00
N VAL A 94 1.68 16.35 -14.94
CA VAL A 94 0.79 16.40 -16.11
C VAL A 94 0.79 17.79 -16.72
N TYR A 95 0.42 18.81 -15.95
CA TYR A 95 0.27 20.15 -16.48
C TYR A 95 1.58 20.76 -16.95
N VAL A 96 2.67 20.55 -16.23
CA VAL A 96 3.99 21.03 -16.64
C VAL A 96 4.44 20.35 -17.95
N SER A 97 4.23 19.02 -18.08
CA SER A 97 4.52 18.31 -19.33
C SER A 97 3.69 18.86 -20.50
N MET A 98 2.40 19.09 -20.30
CA MET A 98 1.54 19.66 -21.33
C MET A 98 1.98 21.06 -21.77
N ILE A 99 2.29 21.93 -20.82
CA ILE A 99 2.76 23.30 -21.14
C ILE A 99 4.07 23.25 -21.92
N LEU A 100 5.00 22.39 -21.53
CA LEU A 100 6.29 22.23 -22.23
C LEU A 100 6.10 21.67 -23.65
N ILE A 101 5.23 20.67 -23.83
CA ILE A 101 4.92 20.10 -25.15
C ILE A 101 4.29 21.16 -26.04
N ALA A 102 3.29 21.89 -25.52
CA ALA A 102 2.60 22.93 -26.25
C ALA A 102 3.57 24.06 -26.65
N TRP A 103 4.39 24.53 -25.73
CA TRP A 103 5.34 25.61 -25.97
C TRP A 103 6.44 25.23 -26.98
N MET A 104 7.11 24.09 -26.73
CA MET A 104 8.15 23.60 -27.63
C MET A 104 7.61 23.19 -29.00
N GLY A 105 6.41 22.57 -29.02
CA GLY A 105 5.73 22.22 -30.25
C GLY A 105 5.32 23.43 -31.07
N ALA A 106 4.73 24.45 -30.46
CA ALA A 106 4.37 25.70 -31.14
C ALA A 106 5.59 26.38 -31.75
N LYS A 107 6.72 26.44 -31.03
CA LYS A 107 8.00 26.98 -31.60
C LYS A 107 8.47 26.22 -32.83
N GLN A 108 8.37 24.88 -32.82
CA GLN A 108 8.77 24.06 -33.95
C GLN A 108 7.83 24.22 -35.15
N ILE A 109 6.52 24.33 -34.92
CA ILE A 109 5.52 24.55 -35.98
C ILE A 109 5.74 25.89 -36.66
N VAL A 110 5.98 26.95 -35.87
CA VAL A 110 6.28 28.29 -36.42
C VAL A 110 7.57 28.24 -37.24
N ALA A 111 8.61 27.55 -36.79
CA ALA A 111 9.88 27.42 -37.49
C ALA A 111 9.79 26.58 -38.79
N SER A 112 8.90 25.58 -38.84
CA SER A 112 8.65 24.73 -40.00
C SER A 112 7.63 25.28 -40.98
N GLY A 113 6.95 26.37 -40.64
CA GLY A 113 5.84 26.89 -41.44
C GLY A 113 4.68 25.92 -41.62
N ASN A 114 4.50 25.00 -40.67
CA ASN A 114 3.50 23.90 -40.71
C ASN A 114 3.71 22.92 -41.86
N ASN A 115 4.94 22.78 -42.36
CA ASN A 115 5.30 21.86 -43.44
C ASN A 115 5.88 20.57 -42.87
N ALA A 116 5.22 19.42 -43.16
CA ALA A 116 5.63 18.10 -42.67
C ALA A 116 7.03 17.68 -43.12
N ALA A 117 7.53 18.19 -44.28
CA ALA A 117 8.85 17.89 -44.76
C ALA A 117 9.96 18.66 -44.00
N LEU A 118 9.63 19.79 -43.37
CA LEU A 118 10.57 20.67 -42.67
C LEU A 118 10.53 20.53 -41.14
N GLY A 119 9.46 19.92 -40.58
CA GLY A 119 9.34 19.74 -39.14
C GLY A 119 7.95 19.34 -38.66
N LEU A 120 7.61 19.79 -37.49
CA LEU A 120 6.37 19.43 -36.81
C LEU A 120 5.17 20.18 -37.42
N THR A 121 4.05 19.47 -37.59
CA THR A 121 2.78 20.05 -38.01
C THR A 121 1.81 20.20 -36.82
N THR A 122 0.72 20.94 -37.02
CA THR A 122 -0.37 21.07 -36.02
C THR A 122 -1.01 19.71 -35.72
N GLY A 123 -1.12 18.81 -36.71
CA GLY A 123 -1.59 17.45 -36.53
C GLY A 123 -0.67 16.63 -35.60
N ASP A 124 0.64 16.73 -35.81
CA ASP A 124 1.61 16.05 -34.95
C ASP A 124 1.58 16.56 -33.53
N LEU A 125 1.39 17.87 -33.31
CA LEU A 125 1.24 18.44 -31.98
C LEU A 125 0.00 17.89 -31.27
N THR A 126 -1.14 17.82 -31.97
CA THR A 126 -2.38 17.25 -31.44
C THR A 126 -2.19 15.76 -31.06
N ALA A 127 -1.53 15.00 -31.92
CA ALA A 127 -1.19 13.61 -31.62
C ALA A 127 -0.28 13.48 -30.38
N LEU A 128 0.73 14.34 -30.27
CA LEU A 128 1.63 14.36 -29.11
C LEU A 128 0.89 14.69 -27.80
N VAL A 129 -0.05 15.64 -27.82
CA VAL A 129 -0.90 15.97 -26.66
C VAL A 129 -1.78 14.78 -26.29
N THR A 130 -2.36 14.08 -27.28
CA THR A 130 -3.16 12.89 -27.05
C THR A 130 -2.34 11.76 -26.44
N TYR A 131 -1.15 11.49 -26.97
CA TYR A 131 -0.25 10.49 -26.39
C TYR A 131 0.22 10.88 -24.99
N ALA A 132 0.47 12.17 -24.75
CA ALA A 132 0.80 12.66 -23.43
C ALA A 132 -0.31 12.31 -22.42
N MET A 133 -1.57 12.58 -22.77
CA MET A 133 -2.71 12.22 -21.92
C MET A 133 -2.81 10.71 -21.66
N GLN A 134 -2.60 9.88 -22.70
CA GLN A 134 -2.63 8.43 -22.55
C GLN A 134 -1.52 7.93 -21.62
N ILE A 135 -0.29 8.46 -21.75
CA ILE A 135 0.83 8.10 -20.88
C ILE A 135 0.51 8.49 -19.42
N LEU A 136 -0.05 9.66 -19.22
CA LEU A 136 -0.39 10.14 -17.89
C LEU A 136 -1.52 9.31 -17.25
N MET A 137 -2.54 8.93 -18.02
CA MET A 137 -3.58 8.01 -17.54
C MET A 137 -3.00 6.64 -17.19
N ALA A 138 -2.09 6.10 -18.01
CA ALA A 138 -1.40 4.85 -17.73
C ALA A 138 -0.56 4.94 -16.44
N MET A 139 0.11 6.06 -16.20
CA MET A 139 0.86 6.30 -14.96
C MET A 139 -0.05 6.41 -13.73
N MET A 140 -1.25 7.01 -13.86
CA MET A 140 -2.24 7.03 -12.77
C MET A 140 -2.73 5.61 -12.45
N MET A 141 -3.02 4.79 -13.46
CA MET A 141 -3.36 3.37 -13.25
C MET A 141 -2.22 2.59 -12.60
N LEU A 142 -0.99 2.80 -13.04
CA LEU A 142 0.19 2.17 -12.46
C LEU A 142 0.34 2.55 -10.98
N SER A 143 0.12 3.81 -10.63
CA SER A 143 0.12 4.28 -9.24
C SER A 143 -0.92 3.55 -8.39
N MET A 144 -2.14 3.38 -8.90
CA MET A 144 -3.21 2.64 -8.21
C MET A 144 -2.84 1.17 -7.98
N VAL A 145 -2.31 0.50 -9.01
CA VAL A 145 -1.85 -0.90 -8.92
C VAL A 145 -0.71 -1.01 -7.90
N PHE A 146 0.21 -0.06 -7.90
CA PHE A 146 1.33 -0.05 -6.94
C PHE A 146 0.85 0.04 -5.48
N VAL A 147 -0.11 0.90 -5.20
CA VAL A 147 -0.74 1.00 -3.87
C VAL A 147 -1.44 -0.31 -3.49
N MET A 148 -2.18 -0.93 -4.43
CA MET A 148 -2.80 -2.23 -4.19
C MET A 148 -1.76 -3.32 -3.88
N CYS A 149 -0.63 -3.36 -4.59
CA CYS A 149 0.46 -4.29 -4.31
C CYS A 149 1.02 -4.12 -2.90
N ILE A 150 1.24 -2.87 -2.44
CA ILE A 150 1.73 -2.60 -1.09
C ILE A 150 0.75 -3.12 -0.02
N ILE A 151 -0.54 -2.87 -0.20
CA ILE A 151 -1.57 -3.35 0.75
C ILE A 151 -1.63 -4.88 0.76
N SER A 152 -1.53 -5.51 -0.43
CA SER A 152 -1.58 -6.95 -0.58
C SER A 152 -0.34 -7.67 -0.04
N GLN A 153 0.82 -7.01 -0.03
CA GLN A 153 2.08 -7.58 0.43
C GLN A 153 2.00 -8.08 1.87
N ALA A 154 1.40 -7.30 2.77
CA ALA A 154 1.25 -7.70 4.18
C ALA A 154 0.39 -8.98 4.33
N SER A 155 -0.62 -9.15 3.49
CA SER A 155 -1.44 -10.37 3.46
C SER A 155 -0.68 -11.55 2.87
N ALA A 156 0.10 -11.32 1.81
CA ALA A 156 0.94 -12.35 1.19
C ALA A 156 2.02 -12.85 2.15
N GLU A 157 2.66 -11.95 2.89
CA GLU A 157 3.66 -12.32 3.91
C GLU A 157 3.07 -13.22 5.00
N ARG A 158 1.85 -12.93 5.48
CA ARG A 158 1.16 -13.78 6.47
C ARG A 158 0.84 -15.17 5.90
N ILE A 159 0.40 -15.25 4.65
CA ILE A 159 0.15 -16.53 3.98
C ILE A 159 1.45 -17.32 3.86
N CYS A 160 2.53 -16.67 3.42
CA CYS A 160 3.85 -17.32 3.32
C CYS A 160 4.36 -17.78 4.68
N GLN A 161 4.15 -17.03 5.76
CA GLN A 161 4.52 -17.47 7.12
C GLN A 161 3.82 -18.76 7.49
N VAL A 162 2.51 -18.87 7.24
CA VAL A 162 1.75 -20.11 7.54
C VAL A 162 2.19 -21.28 6.66
N LEU A 163 2.46 -21.03 5.37
CA LEU A 163 2.89 -22.08 4.45
C LEU A 163 4.31 -22.60 4.74
N ASN A 164 5.16 -21.73 5.28
CA ASN A 164 6.55 -22.06 5.61
C ASN A 164 6.71 -22.51 7.08
N GLU A 165 5.61 -22.57 7.84
CA GLU A 165 5.65 -23.03 9.22
C GLU A 165 5.91 -24.53 9.24
N GLU A 166 7.03 -24.92 9.83
CA GLU A 166 7.38 -26.32 10.06
C GLU A 166 6.89 -26.74 11.45
N SER A 167 6.25 -27.90 11.53
CA SER A 167 5.80 -28.45 12.81
C SER A 167 6.99 -28.70 13.74
N THR A 168 6.96 -28.09 14.91
CA THR A 168 7.95 -28.35 15.96
C THR A 168 7.76 -29.73 16.59
N VAL A 169 6.57 -30.34 16.42
CA VAL A 169 6.28 -31.69 16.86
C VAL A 169 6.56 -32.64 15.71
N THR A 170 7.73 -33.23 15.72
CA THR A 170 8.15 -34.24 14.74
C THR A 170 8.14 -35.64 15.37
N ASN A 171 7.81 -36.62 14.56
CA ASN A 171 7.92 -38.01 15.02
C ASN A 171 9.38 -38.38 15.28
N PRO A 172 9.66 -39.14 16.36
CA PRO A 172 11.00 -39.70 16.56
C PRO A 172 11.38 -40.66 15.42
N ALA A 173 12.68 -40.96 15.28
CA ALA A 173 13.21 -41.81 14.21
C ALA A 173 12.51 -43.18 14.11
N ASN A 174 12.04 -43.72 15.22
CA ASN A 174 11.24 -44.95 15.30
C ASN A 174 9.96 -44.71 16.11
N PRO A 175 8.89 -44.16 15.49
CA PRO A 175 7.65 -43.92 16.21
C PRO A 175 6.91 -45.20 16.51
N ILE A 176 6.37 -45.33 17.73
CA ILE A 176 5.47 -46.43 18.10
C ILE A 176 4.13 -46.18 17.37
N LYS A 177 3.73 -47.12 16.51
CA LYS A 177 2.50 -46.99 15.71
C LYS A 177 1.30 -47.68 16.34
N GLU A 178 1.53 -48.56 17.30
CA GLU A 178 0.49 -49.28 18.03
C GLU A 178 0.66 -49.06 19.53
N VAL A 179 -0.38 -48.66 20.20
CA VAL A 179 -0.43 -48.50 21.65
C VAL A 179 -0.97 -49.80 22.25
N ALA A 180 -0.16 -50.45 23.09
CA ALA A 180 -0.48 -51.75 23.63
C ALA A 180 -1.66 -51.71 24.62
N ASP A 181 -1.75 -50.65 25.40
CA ASP A 181 -2.84 -50.35 26.31
C ASP A 181 -3.05 -48.86 26.46
N GLY A 182 -4.07 -48.43 27.17
CA GLY A 182 -4.40 -47.01 27.41
C GLY A 182 -3.74 -46.46 28.69
N SER A 183 -2.75 -47.11 29.28
CA SER A 183 -2.09 -46.65 30.49
C SER A 183 -1.22 -45.41 30.22
N ILE A 184 -1.30 -44.44 31.14
CA ILE A 184 -0.49 -43.22 31.14
C ILE A 184 0.30 -43.20 32.44
N GLU A 185 1.60 -43.21 32.35
CA GLU A 185 2.52 -43.13 33.49
C GLU A 185 3.25 -41.75 33.43
N PHE A 186 3.17 -41.05 34.55
CA PHE A 186 3.93 -39.79 34.73
C PHE A 186 5.12 -40.12 35.63
N ASP A 187 6.31 -40.18 35.03
CA ASP A 187 7.55 -40.40 35.76
C ASP A 187 8.34 -39.10 35.80
N ASN A 188 8.55 -38.60 37.01
CA ASN A 188 9.41 -37.41 37.27
C ASN A 188 9.12 -36.19 36.40
N VAL A 189 7.84 -35.86 36.22
CA VAL A 189 7.36 -34.68 35.48
C VAL A 189 7.20 -33.52 36.44
N ASP A 190 8.03 -32.43 36.30
CA ASP A 190 7.95 -31.19 37.03
C ASP A 190 6.92 -30.21 36.39
#